data_5f24bf3c37e8a46748a82a21233147f3
#
_entry.id   5f24bf3c37e8a46748a82a21233147f3
#
_cell.length_a   1.000
_cell.length_b   1.000
_cell.length_c   1.000
_cell.angle_alpha   90.00
_cell.angle_beta   90.00
_cell.angle_gamma   90.00
#
_symmetry.space_group_name_H-M   'P 1'
#
loop_
_entity.id
_entity.type
_entity.pdbx_description
1 polymer ?
#
loop_
_entity_poly.entity_id
_entity_poly.type
_entity_poly.pdbx_seq_one_letter_code
_entity_poly.pdbx_strand_id
1 'polypeptide(L)'
;MAGRPTKQGIDYFPMDVGFFSDVKIRKISRACGSQSASILICLLCNIYKDEGYYIVWDEDLPFVIADIVGVSEGAVKEVLIKALQVGFFDNTLYEKYHVLTSFGIQKRFLLATYKRKETELIPEYMINDVNNSINDGINSINDVNNEQS
;
A
#
# COMPACT_ATOMS: atom_id res chain seq x y z
N MET A 1 -4.19 0.51 -33.65
CA MET A 1 -3.26 -0.02 -32.64
C MET A 1 -3.48 0.65 -31.31
N ALA A 2 -3.64 -0.13 -30.30
CA ALA A 2 -3.70 0.43 -28.96
C ALA A 2 -2.38 1.15 -28.66
N GLY A 3 -2.43 2.35 -28.10
CA GLY A 3 -1.26 3.05 -27.61
C GLY A 3 -0.57 2.28 -26.49
N ARG A 4 0.47 2.84 -25.92
CA ARG A 4 1.13 2.25 -24.75
C ARG A 4 0.10 2.03 -23.65
N PRO A 5 0.12 0.86 -22.97
CA PRO A 5 -0.77 0.67 -21.83
C PRO A 5 -0.59 1.81 -20.84
N THR A 6 -1.69 2.33 -20.34
CA THR A 6 -1.65 3.37 -19.31
C THR A 6 -0.96 2.80 -18.08
N LYS A 7 0.04 3.51 -17.58
CA LYS A 7 0.73 3.11 -16.36
C LYS A 7 -0.22 3.17 -15.18
N GLN A 8 -0.49 2.02 -14.57
CA GLN A 8 -1.40 1.94 -13.42
C GLN A 8 -0.70 2.36 -12.14
N GLY A 9 0.50 1.87 -11.89
CA GLY A 9 1.24 2.14 -10.66
C GLY A 9 1.93 3.50 -10.64
N ILE A 10 2.69 3.73 -9.59
CA ILE A 10 3.48 4.96 -9.38
C ILE A 10 4.96 4.60 -9.15
N ASP A 11 5.84 5.54 -9.43
CA ASP A 11 7.29 5.32 -9.35
C ASP A 11 7.85 5.54 -7.95
N TYR A 12 7.16 6.33 -7.13
CA TYR A 12 7.57 6.59 -5.76
C TYR A 12 6.32 6.92 -4.94
N PHE A 13 6.42 6.69 -3.64
CA PHE A 13 5.32 6.97 -2.71
C PHE A 13 5.86 7.66 -1.46
N PRO A 14 5.05 8.51 -0.79
CA PRO A 14 5.48 9.15 0.44
C PRO A 14 5.48 8.15 1.58
N MET A 15 6.59 8.10 2.32
CA MET A 15 6.72 7.28 3.50
C MET A 15 6.76 8.20 4.72
N ASP A 16 5.87 7.95 5.68
CA ASP A 16 5.76 8.74 6.89
C ASP A 16 7.07 8.64 7.69
N VAL A 17 7.59 9.77 8.16
CA VAL A 17 8.81 9.79 8.98
C VAL A 17 8.61 9.04 10.30
N GLY A 18 7.37 8.86 10.74
CA GLY A 18 7.01 8.08 11.91
C GLY A 18 6.87 6.58 11.66
N PHE A 19 7.23 6.08 10.47
CA PHE A 19 7.07 4.67 10.12
C PHE A 19 7.63 3.74 11.19
N PHE A 20 8.87 3.97 11.61
CA PHE A 20 9.55 3.09 12.58
C PHE A 20 9.03 3.23 14.02
N SER A 21 8.35 4.34 14.34
CA SER A 21 7.76 4.55 15.65
C SER A 21 6.27 4.20 15.69
N ASP A 22 5.67 3.86 14.56
CA ASP A 22 4.28 3.43 14.49
C ASP A 22 4.09 2.14 15.29
N VAL A 23 3.03 2.10 16.10
CA VAL A 23 2.77 0.95 17.00
C VAL A 23 2.58 -0.35 16.22
N LYS A 24 1.91 -0.30 15.08
CA LYS A 24 1.71 -1.49 14.24
C LYS A 24 3.05 -2.05 13.76
N ILE A 25 3.92 -1.18 13.26
CA ILE A 25 5.26 -1.58 12.78
C ILE A 25 6.08 -2.14 13.93
N ARG A 26 6.04 -1.51 15.10
CA ARG A 26 6.78 -1.98 16.28
C ARG A 26 6.29 -3.33 16.73
N LYS A 27 4.98 -3.57 16.74
CA LYS A 27 4.41 -4.88 17.10
C LYS A 27 4.86 -5.96 16.12
N ILE A 28 4.87 -5.66 14.83
CA ILE A 28 5.35 -6.61 13.81
C ILE A 28 6.84 -6.90 14.02
N SER A 29 7.66 -5.87 14.18
CA SER A 29 9.10 -6.03 14.38
C SER A 29 9.44 -6.80 15.64
N ARG A 30 8.71 -6.57 16.74
CA ARG A 30 8.91 -7.32 17.99
C ARG A 30 8.57 -8.80 17.82
N ALA A 31 7.50 -9.11 17.09
CA ALA A 31 7.05 -10.49 16.91
C ALA A 31 7.88 -11.25 15.88
N CYS A 32 8.32 -10.59 14.81
CA CYS A 32 8.90 -11.24 13.62
C CYS A 32 10.38 -10.91 13.39
N GLY A 33 10.96 -9.97 14.13
CA GLY A 33 12.39 -9.66 14.04
C GLY A 33 12.71 -8.42 13.25
N SER A 34 14.01 -8.11 13.17
CA SER A 34 14.51 -6.84 12.60
C SER A 34 14.31 -6.71 11.10
N GLN A 35 14.10 -7.80 10.36
CA GLN A 35 13.87 -7.77 8.91
C GLN A 35 12.44 -7.40 8.56
N SER A 36 11.55 -7.25 9.54
CA SER A 36 10.12 -6.96 9.31
C SER A 36 9.91 -5.69 8.51
N ALA A 37 10.64 -4.61 8.84
CA ALA A 37 10.53 -3.34 8.14
C ALA A 37 10.90 -3.49 6.66
N SER A 38 11.99 -4.18 6.35
CA SER A 38 12.42 -4.43 4.96
C SER A 38 11.36 -5.22 4.19
N ILE A 39 10.78 -6.24 4.82
CA ILE A 39 9.71 -7.04 4.21
C ILE A 39 8.50 -6.16 3.90
N LEU A 40 8.06 -5.35 4.87
CA LEU A 40 6.90 -4.48 4.70
C LEU A 40 7.13 -3.42 3.63
N ILE A 41 8.30 -2.80 3.63
CA ILE A 41 8.64 -1.77 2.63
C ILE A 41 8.70 -2.41 1.23
N CYS A 42 9.27 -3.60 1.11
CA CYS A 42 9.31 -4.34 -0.16
C CYS A 42 7.90 -4.65 -0.67
N LEU A 43 7.00 -5.08 0.22
CA LEU A 43 5.59 -5.28 -0.13
C LEU A 43 4.94 -3.98 -0.62
N LEU A 44 5.15 -2.87 0.09
CA LEU A 44 4.62 -1.57 -0.31
C LEU A 44 5.16 -1.15 -1.69
N CYS A 45 6.45 -1.34 -1.94
CA CYS A 45 7.04 -1.02 -3.24
C CYS A 45 6.36 -1.80 -4.37
N ASN A 46 6.12 -3.09 -4.16
CA ASN A 46 5.44 -3.92 -5.17
C ASN A 46 3.97 -3.51 -5.35
N ILE A 47 3.27 -3.16 -4.27
CA ILE A 47 1.89 -2.68 -4.34
C ILE A 47 1.81 -1.42 -5.19
N TYR A 48 2.60 -0.41 -4.86
CA TYR A 48 2.53 0.88 -5.56
C TYR A 48 3.06 0.82 -6.98
N LYS A 49 4.08 -0.02 -7.23
CA LYS A 49 4.71 -0.12 -8.55
C LYS A 49 3.77 -0.74 -9.59
N ASP A 50 3.06 -1.79 -9.25
CA ASP A 50 2.28 -2.57 -10.21
C ASP A 50 0.86 -2.03 -10.37
N GLU A 51 -0.04 -2.39 -9.49
CA GLU A 51 -1.44 -1.95 -9.56
C GLU A 51 -1.66 -0.61 -8.85
N GLY A 52 -0.76 -0.22 -7.98
CA GLY A 52 -0.74 1.07 -7.31
C GLY A 52 -1.41 1.09 -5.95
N TYR A 53 -2.43 0.28 -5.70
CA TYR A 53 -3.21 0.33 -4.47
C TYR A 53 -3.49 -1.04 -3.85
N TYR A 54 -3.10 -2.12 -4.51
CA TYR A 54 -3.23 -3.49 -3.97
C TYR A 54 -2.24 -4.42 -4.65
N ILE A 55 -2.04 -5.58 -4.06
CA ILE A 55 -1.34 -6.70 -4.70
C ILE A 55 -2.02 -8.00 -4.27
N VAL A 56 -2.11 -8.96 -5.18
CA VAL A 56 -2.66 -10.27 -4.87
C VAL A 56 -1.61 -11.09 -4.12
N TRP A 57 -2.00 -11.64 -2.98
CA TRP A 57 -1.16 -12.58 -2.23
C TRP A 57 -1.38 -13.97 -2.84
N ASP A 58 -0.53 -14.35 -3.79
CA ASP A 58 -0.58 -15.63 -4.46
C ASP A 58 0.56 -16.55 -3.97
N GLU A 59 0.71 -17.69 -4.61
CA GLU A 59 1.74 -18.67 -4.24
C GLU A 59 3.16 -18.16 -4.47
N ASP A 60 3.34 -17.28 -5.43
CA ASP A 60 4.68 -16.80 -5.83
C ASP A 60 5.13 -15.58 -5.03
N LEU A 61 4.22 -14.77 -4.51
CA LEU A 61 4.59 -13.51 -3.85
C LEU A 61 5.53 -13.71 -2.65
N PRO A 62 5.33 -14.70 -1.76
CA PRO A 62 6.29 -14.92 -0.67
C PRO A 62 7.71 -15.17 -1.16
N PHE A 63 7.86 -15.92 -2.24
CA PHE A 63 9.18 -16.18 -2.84
C PHE A 63 9.78 -14.89 -3.40
N VAL A 64 9.00 -14.11 -4.14
CA VAL A 64 9.47 -12.87 -4.76
C VAL A 64 9.98 -11.90 -3.68
N ILE A 65 9.23 -11.70 -2.63
CA ILE A 65 9.62 -10.80 -1.53
C ILE A 65 10.84 -11.36 -0.79
N ALA A 66 10.83 -12.66 -0.49
CA ALA A 66 11.94 -13.33 0.20
C ALA A 66 13.25 -13.19 -0.57
N ASP A 67 13.18 -13.39 -1.89
CA ASP A 67 14.35 -13.29 -2.77
C ASP A 67 14.93 -11.88 -2.78
N ILE A 68 14.07 -10.87 -2.90
CA ILE A 68 14.50 -9.46 -2.94
C ILE A 68 15.12 -9.04 -1.61
N VAL A 69 14.46 -9.37 -0.49
CA VAL A 69 14.91 -8.95 0.84
C VAL A 69 16.07 -9.79 1.37
N GLY A 70 16.17 -11.04 0.90
CA GLY A 70 17.21 -11.95 1.37
C GLY A 70 16.83 -12.67 2.66
N VAL A 71 15.57 -13.06 2.79
CA VAL A 71 15.04 -13.80 3.94
C VAL A 71 14.34 -15.08 3.45
N SER A 72 13.88 -15.92 4.38
CA SER A 72 13.11 -17.10 4.02
C SER A 72 11.67 -16.73 3.65
N GLU A 73 11.02 -17.59 2.86
CA GLU A 73 9.59 -17.43 2.58
C GLU A 73 8.76 -17.50 3.87
N GLY A 74 9.17 -18.35 4.82
CA GLY A 74 8.53 -18.45 6.12
C GLY A 74 8.55 -17.14 6.88
N ALA A 75 9.66 -16.40 6.82
CA ALA A 75 9.77 -15.08 7.44
C ALA A 75 8.78 -14.09 6.84
N VAL A 76 8.63 -14.12 5.50
CA VAL A 76 7.66 -13.25 4.82
C VAL A 76 6.23 -13.59 5.25
N LYS A 77 5.90 -14.88 5.32
CA LYS A 77 4.58 -15.33 5.75
C LYS A 77 4.26 -14.94 7.19
N GLU A 78 5.24 -15.05 8.09
CA GLU A 78 5.07 -14.62 9.49
C GLU A 78 4.78 -13.12 9.60
N VAL A 79 5.51 -12.31 8.84
CA VAL A 79 5.28 -10.87 8.81
C VAL A 79 3.88 -10.57 8.29
N LEU A 80 3.43 -11.26 7.24
CA LEU A 80 2.08 -11.07 6.72
C LEU A 80 1.03 -11.37 7.78
N ILE A 81 1.14 -12.52 8.46
CA ILE A 81 0.18 -12.90 9.49
C ILE A 81 0.10 -11.83 10.57
N LYS A 82 1.25 -11.35 11.04
CA LYS A 82 1.29 -10.32 12.09
C LYS A 82 0.77 -8.98 11.57
N ALA A 83 1.11 -8.63 10.34
CA ALA A 83 0.61 -7.39 9.71
C ALA A 83 -0.92 -7.38 9.62
N LEU A 84 -1.52 -8.51 9.30
CA LEU A 84 -2.98 -8.65 9.29
C LEU A 84 -3.55 -8.55 10.71
N GLN A 85 -2.93 -9.19 11.69
CA GLN A 85 -3.38 -9.14 13.08
C GLN A 85 -3.43 -7.73 13.65
N VAL A 86 -2.42 -6.90 13.32
CA VAL A 86 -2.36 -5.53 13.84
C VAL A 86 -3.10 -4.52 12.96
N GLY A 87 -3.65 -4.96 11.83
CA GLY A 87 -4.41 -4.09 10.94
C GLY A 87 -3.55 -3.23 10.02
N PHE A 88 -2.32 -3.63 9.75
CA PHE A 88 -1.48 -2.96 8.75
C PHE A 88 -2.05 -3.13 7.35
N PHE A 89 -2.60 -4.29 7.06
CA PHE A 89 -3.40 -4.56 5.86
C PHE A 89 -4.85 -4.83 6.28
N ASP A 90 -5.77 -4.52 5.37
CA ASP A 90 -7.21 -4.71 5.62
C ASP A 90 -7.55 -6.20 5.63
N ASN A 91 -8.10 -6.68 6.74
CA ASN A 91 -8.42 -8.11 6.91
C ASN A 91 -9.60 -8.55 6.06
N THR A 92 -10.61 -7.70 5.91
CA THR A 92 -11.81 -8.04 5.16
C THR A 92 -11.48 -8.31 3.70
N LEU A 93 -10.67 -7.43 3.09
CA LEU A 93 -10.27 -7.59 1.69
C LEU A 93 -9.31 -8.76 1.51
N TYR A 94 -8.44 -9.01 2.48
CA TYR A 94 -7.57 -10.19 2.43
C TYR A 94 -8.40 -11.48 2.50
N GLU A 95 -9.36 -11.56 3.42
CA GLU A 95 -10.18 -12.75 3.56
C GLU A 95 -11.05 -13.02 2.34
N LYS A 96 -11.62 -11.97 1.73
CA LYS A 96 -12.51 -12.11 0.58
C LYS A 96 -11.77 -12.36 -0.72
N TYR A 97 -10.67 -11.65 -0.96
CA TYR A 97 -10.04 -11.59 -2.28
C TYR A 97 -8.57 -11.95 -2.27
N HIS A 98 -7.96 -12.22 -1.12
CA HIS A 98 -6.53 -12.46 -0.96
C HIS A 98 -5.67 -11.31 -1.51
N VAL A 99 -6.14 -10.07 -1.33
CA VAL A 99 -5.38 -8.88 -1.72
C VAL A 99 -4.83 -8.16 -0.50
N LEU A 100 -3.64 -7.59 -0.66
CA LEU A 100 -3.00 -6.75 0.35
C LEU A 100 -3.22 -5.29 -0.02
N THR A 101 -3.92 -4.58 0.83
CA THR A 101 -4.20 -3.16 0.70
C THR A 101 -4.59 -2.60 2.06
N SER A 102 -4.72 -1.28 2.15
CA SER A 102 -5.19 -0.62 3.36
C SER A 102 -5.75 0.75 2.99
N PHE A 103 -6.46 1.36 3.95
CA PHE A 103 -6.95 2.72 3.78
C PHE A 103 -5.81 3.69 3.42
N GLY A 104 -4.68 3.61 4.14
CA GLY A 104 -3.53 4.48 3.88
C GLY A 104 -2.90 4.27 2.52
N ILE A 105 -2.78 3.02 2.09
CA ILE A 105 -2.24 2.68 0.76
C ILE A 105 -3.14 3.29 -0.32
N GLN A 106 -4.44 3.07 -0.23
CA GLN A 106 -5.39 3.59 -1.23
C GLN A 106 -5.41 5.11 -1.24
N LYS A 107 -5.39 5.74 -0.08
CA LYS A 107 -5.36 7.20 0.04
C LYS A 107 -4.12 7.78 -0.62
N ARG A 108 -2.93 7.23 -0.35
CA ARG A 108 -1.68 7.72 -0.95
C ARG A 108 -1.69 7.55 -2.47
N PHE A 109 -2.18 6.41 -2.95
CA PHE A 109 -2.28 6.15 -4.38
C PHE A 109 -3.21 7.15 -5.06
N LEU A 110 -4.40 7.37 -4.50
CA LEU A 110 -5.38 8.28 -5.09
C LEU A 110 -4.89 9.73 -5.08
N LEU A 111 -4.24 10.16 -4.00
CA LEU A 111 -3.63 11.50 -3.94
C LEU A 111 -2.53 11.67 -4.98
N ALA A 112 -1.73 10.63 -5.22
CA ALA A 112 -0.66 10.66 -6.22
C ALA A 112 -1.20 10.67 -7.66
N THR A 113 -2.41 10.19 -7.88
CA THR A 113 -2.96 9.98 -9.23
C THR A 113 -4.21 10.79 -9.53
N TYR A 114 -4.64 11.71 -8.64
CA TYR A 114 -5.91 12.41 -8.83
C TYR A 114 -5.95 13.25 -10.09
N LYS A 115 -4.80 13.67 -10.64
CA LYS A 115 -4.72 14.43 -11.89
C LYS A 115 -4.73 13.55 -13.14
N ARG A 116 -4.61 12.24 -12.99
CA ARG A 116 -4.66 11.33 -14.14
C ARG A 116 -6.06 11.29 -14.69
N LYS A 117 -6.17 11.30 -16.03
CA LYS A 117 -7.47 11.22 -16.71
C LYS A 117 -8.11 9.85 -16.58
N GLU A 118 -7.29 8.81 -16.52
CA GLU A 118 -7.74 7.43 -16.46
C GLU A 118 -6.99 6.70 -15.37
N THR A 119 -7.69 6.37 -14.31
CA THR A 119 -7.21 5.46 -13.27
C THR A 119 -8.28 4.41 -13.08
N GLU A 120 -7.96 3.16 -13.42
CA GLU A 120 -8.88 2.06 -13.24
C GLU A 120 -8.81 1.57 -11.80
N LEU A 121 -9.96 1.54 -11.14
CA LEU A 121 -10.10 1.04 -9.78
C LEU A 121 -11.10 -0.11 -9.79
N ILE A 122 -10.77 -1.17 -9.06
CA ILE A 122 -11.69 -2.28 -8.86
C ILE A 122 -12.57 -1.92 -7.66
N PRO A 123 -13.87 -1.68 -7.87
CA PRO A 123 -14.75 -1.18 -6.78
C PRO A 123 -14.75 -2.10 -5.57
N GLU A 124 -14.69 -3.41 -5.77
CA GLU A 124 -14.72 -4.41 -4.71
C GLU A 124 -13.53 -4.32 -3.77
N TYR A 125 -12.40 -3.76 -4.24
CA TYR A 125 -11.18 -3.62 -3.45
C TYR A 125 -11.11 -2.27 -2.72
N MET A 126 -12.01 -1.33 -3.02
CA MET A 126 -11.96 0.01 -2.43
C MET A 126 -12.58 0.03 -1.04
N ILE A 127 -11.86 0.65 -0.12
CA ILE A 127 -12.29 0.81 1.27
C ILE A 127 -13.23 2.02 1.36
N ASN A 128 -14.27 1.91 2.14
CA ASN A 128 -15.25 2.99 2.35
C ASN A 128 -14.55 4.25 2.89
N ASP A 129 -15.07 5.42 2.50
CA ASP A 129 -14.62 6.74 2.95
C ASP A 129 -13.25 7.18 2.43
N VAL A 130 -12.53 6.36 1.63
CA VAL A 130 -11.27 6.78 1.02
C VAL A 130 -11.49 7.99 0.12
N ASN A 131 -12.53 7.97 -0.72
CA ASN A 131 -12.83 9.08 -1.63
C ASN A 131 -13.11 10.39 -0.89
N ASN A 132 -13.85 10.33 0.22
CA ASN A 132 -14.13 11.52 1.04
C ASN A 132 -12.83 12.09 1.64
N SER A 133 -11.95 11.21 2.12
CA SER A 133 -10.65 11.61 2.65
C SER A 133 -9.76 12.26 1.59
N ILE A 134 -9.82 11.77 0.33
CA ILE A 134 -9.08 12.35 -0.79
C ILE A 134 -9.61 13.73 -1.12
N ASN A 135 -10.94 13.92 -1.20
CA ASN A 135 -11.54 15.21 -1.48
C ASN A 135 -11.15 16.25 -0.44
N ASP A 136 -11.14 15.90 0.84
CA ASP A 136 -10.71 16.79 1.93
C ASP A 136 -9.22 17.15 1.77
N GLY A 137 -8.36 16.17 1.44
CA GLY A 137 -6.95 16.40 1.21
C GLY A 137 -6.69 17.34 0.04
N ILE A 138 -7.38 17.14 -1.09
CA ILE A 138 -7.25 17.99 -2.27
C ILE A 138 -7.74 19.42 -1.97
N ASN A 139 -8.85 19.55 -1.28
CA ASN A 139 -9.39 20.87 -0.89
C ASN A 139 -8.40 21.61 0.00
N SER A 140 -7.79 20.96 0.96
CA SER A 140 -6.76 21.55 1.83
C SER A 140 -5.56 22.06 1.03
N ILE A 141 -5.10 21.31 0.04
CA ILE A 141 -3.99 21.70 -0.85
C ILE A 141 -4.40 22.95 -1.64
N ASN A 142 -5.61 22.98 -2.20
CA ASN A 142 -6.10 24.11 -2.98
C ASN A 142 -6.23 25.36 -2.11
N ASP A 143 -6.71 25.25 -0.89
CA ASP A 143 -6.84 26.36 0.06
C ASP A 143 -5.46 26.96 0.37
N VAL A 144 -4.45 26.14 0.63
CA VAL A 144 -3.08 26.60 0.88
C VAL A 144 -2.54 27.36 -0.34
N ASN A 145 -2.75 26.84 -1.55
CA ASN A 145 -2.31 27.48 -2.77
C ASN A 145 -3.01 28.83 -2.97
N ASN A 146 -4.29 28.94 -2.65
CA ASN A 146 -5.05 30.20 -2.74
C ASN A 146 -4.55 31.23 -1.74
N GLU A 147 -4.17 30.81 -0.54
CA GLU A 147 -3.63 31.73 0.47
C GLU A 147 -2.26 32.29 0.09
N GLN A 148 -1.49 31.57 -0.73
CA GLN A 148 -0.16 31.98 -1.18
C GLN A 148 -0.20 32.86 -2.41
N SER A 149 -1.31 32.95 -3.08
CA SER A 149 -1.50 33.79 -4.24
C SER A 149 -2.10 35.16 -3.83
#